data_ad1c106271ec232859d591371923439c
#
_entry.id   ad1c106271ec232859d591371923439c
#
_cell.length_a   1.000
_cell.length_b   1.000
_cell.length_c   1.000
_cell.angle_alpha   90.00
_cell.angle_beta   90.00
_cell.angle_gamma   90.00
#
_symmetry.space_group_name_H-M   'P 1'
#
loop_
_entity.id
_entity.type
_entity.pdbx_description
1 polymer ?
#
loop_
_entity_poly.entity_id
_entity_poly.type
_entity_poly.pdbx_seq_one_letter_code
_entity_poly.pdbx_strand_id
1 'polypeptide(L)'
;MLIKKYTSDWIKNFEYLKLEIDKGLSGIDYLIEHIGSTSITNLDSKPIIDIDIIYENESEFGKIKSGLIKIGYYYNGNQGVEKRDVFKRNGISITGTLDSIIHHLYVCPRNSKALERHILSRNFLRNNDWARLEYQEMKYELAEKANQNKKLYAELKELNVNEFIDSIIEKEKRTTTSKKTSKT
;
A
#
# COMPACT_ATOMS: atom_id res chain seq x y z
N MET A 1 -17.49 4.29 -12.42
CA MET A 1 -16.12 4.22 -12.93
C MET A 1 -15.21 3.66 -11.85
N LEU A 2 -14.37 2.68 -12.19
CA LEU A 2 -13.50 1.97 -11.25
C LEU A 2 -12.37 2.87 -10.74
N ILE A 3 -11.75 3.63 -11.63
CA ILE A 3 -10.74 4.64 -11.32
C ILE A 3 -11.44 5.96 -11.01
N LYS A 4 -11.13 6.55 -9.88
CA LYS A 4 -11.62 7.85 -9.43
C LYS A 4 -10.51 8.89 -9.54
N LYS A 5 -10.89 10.14 -9.78
CA LYS A 5 -9.96 11.27 -9.74
C LYS A 5 -9.31 11.38 -8.38
N TYR A 6 -8.07 11.82 -8.36
CA TYR A 6 -7.35 12.08 -7.10
C TYR A 6 -8.15 13.05 -6.20
N THR A 7 -8.13 12.76 -4.90
CA THR A 7 -8.63 13.64 -3.86
C THR A 7 -7.70 13.59 -2.64
N SER A 8 -7.51 14.73 -1.99
CA SER A 8 -6.76 14.82 -0.73
C SER A 8 -7.43 14.06 0.43
N ASP A 9 -8.70 13.67 0.28
CA ASP A 9 -9.40 12.88 1.29
C ASP A 9 -8.78 11.48 1.48
N TRP A 10 -8.06 10.95 0.49
CA TRP A 10 -7.34 9.68 0.67
C TRP A 10 -6.23 9.79 1.70
N ILE A 11 -5.56 10.95 1.78
CA ILE A 11 -4.55 11.21 2.82
C ILE A 11 -5.23 11.30 4.19
N LYS A 12 -6.35 12.04 4.30
CA LYS A 12 -7.13 12.12 5.54
C LYS A 12 -7.66 10.75 5.98
N ASN A 13 -8.15 9.95 5.03
CA ASN A 13 -8.62 8.61 5.29
C ASN A 13 -7.51 7.71 5.85
N PHE A 14 -6.29 7.82 5.32
CA PHE A 14 -5.13 7.12 5.88
C PHE A 14 -4.87 7.58 7.32
N GLU A 15 -4.86 8.87 7.61
CA GLU A 15 -4.64 9.37 8.98
C GLU A 15 -5.72 8.89 9.95
N TYR A 16 -6.98 8.83 9.54
CA TYR A 16 -8.07 8.29 10.37
C TYR A 16 -7.87 6.78 10.64
N LEU A 17 -7.51 6.00 9.63
CA LEU A 17 -7.20 4.58 9.78
C LEU A 17 -5.99 4.38 10.71
N LYS A 18 -4.93 5.18 10.52
CA LYS A 18 -3.74 5.16 11.35
C LYS A 18 -4.07 5.39 12.82
N LEU A 19 -4.87 6.40 13.15
CA LEU A 19 -5.29 6.70 14.52
C LEU A 19 -6.01 5.51 15.19
N GLU A 20 -6.85 4.80 14.45
CA GLU A 20 -7.55 3.63 14.98
C GLU A 20 -6.61 2.42 15.15
N ILE A 21 -5.68 2.23 14.20
CA ILE A 21 -4.66 1.17 14.28
C ILE A 21 -3.72 1.43 15.46
N ASP A 22 -3.27 2.67 15.66
CA ASP A 22 -2.39 3.07 16.76
C ASP A 22 -3.01 2.73 18.14
N LYS A 23 -4.34 2.81 18.30
CA LYS A 23 -5.04 2.39 19.53
C LYS A 23 -4.85 0.89 19.81
N GLY A 24 -4.94 0.07 18.77
CA GLY A 24 -4.75 -1.38 18.87
C GLY A 24 -3.30 -1.80 19.10
N LEU A 25 -2.36 -0.98 18.68
CA LEU A 25 -0.93 -1.26 18.72
C LEU A 25 -0.18 -0.42 19.78
N SER A 26 -0.90 0.17 20.73
CA SER A 26 -0.30 0.98 21.79
C SER A 26 0.76 0.19 22.57
N GLY A 27 1.94 0.80 22.75
CA GLY A 27 3.07 0.20 23.46
C GLY A 27 3.89 -0.81 22.64
N ILE A 28 3.63 -0.92 21.32
CA ILE A 28 4.39 -1.76 20.39
C ILE A 28 5.25 -0.83 19.53
N ASP A 29 6.50 -1.24 19.26
CA ASP A 29 7.38 -0.51 18.34
C ASP A 29 7.13 -0.94 16.90
N TYR A 30 6.67 0.01 16.06
CA TYR A 30 6.39 -0.21 14.64
C TYR A 30 6.38 1.13 13.89
N LEU A 31 6.50 1.04 12.57
CA LEU A 31 6.20 2.16 11.67
C LEU A 31 4.95 1.85 10.87
N ILE A 32 4.26 2.89 10.41
CA ILE A 32 3.09 2.77 9.55
C ILE A 32 3.26 3.67 8.34
N GLU A 33 2.99 3.13 7.14
CA GLU A 33 3.21 3.82 5.87
C GLU A 33 1.96 3.76 5.00
N HIS A 34 1.57 4.91 4.44
CA HIS A 34 0.61 4.97 3.36
C HIS A 34 1.31 4.61 2.06
N ILE A 35 0.94 3.48 1.49
CA ILE A 35 1.51 2.95 0.25
C ILE A 35 0.47 2.92 -0.88
N GLY A 36 0.85 2.36 -2.02
CA GLY A 36 -0.07 2.23 -3.16
C GLY A 36 -0.44 3.56 -3.82
N SER A 37 -1.36 3.48 -4.77
CA SER A 37 -1.68 4.62 -5.64
C SER A 37 -2.37 5.78 -4.93
N THR A 38 -3.18 5.52 -3.89
CA THR A 38 -3.88 6.56 -3.14
C THR A 38 -2.95 7.42 -2.27
N SER A 39 -1.72 6.94 -2.03
CA SER A 39 -0.68 7.70 -1.34
C SER A 39 0.05 8.72 -2.22
N ILE A 40 -0.22 8.75 -3.52
CA ILE A 40 0.50 9.56 -4.51
C ILE A 40 -0.38 10.72 -4.95
N THR A 41 0.06 11.94 -4.66
CA THR A 41 -0.66 13.16 -5.04
C THR A 41 -0.85 13.25 -6.55
N ASN A 42 -2.04 13.65 -6.97
CA ASN A 42 -2.44 13.79 -8.38
C ASN A 42 -2.41 12.47 -9.19
N LEU A 43 -2.50 11.31 -8.53
CA LEU A 43 -2.63 10.03 -9.21
C LEU A 43 -4.04 9.47 -9.03
N ASP A 44 -4.80 9.41 -10.12
CA ASP A 44 -6.14 8.82 -10.14
C ASP A 44 -6.09 7.32 -9.80
N SER A 45 -7.01 6.81 -8.98
CA SER A 45 -6.93 5.45 -8.47
C SER A 45 -8.28 4.83 -8.10
N LYS A 46 -8.31 3.53 -7.84
CA LYS A 46 -9.37 2.93 -7.02
C LYS A 46 -9.29 3.53 -5.62
N PRO A 47 -10.43 3.92 -5.02
CA PRO A 47 -10.46 4.55 -3.68
C PRO A 47 -10.27 3.49 -2.57
N ILE A 48 -9.09 2.87 -2.54
CA ILE A 48 -8.68 1.87 -1.56
C ILE A 48 -7.38 2.36 -0.93
N ILE A 49 -7.33 2.48 0.38
CA ILE A 49 -6.14 2.90 1.11
C ILE A 49 -5.26 1.66 1.36
N ASP A 50 -4.04 1.66 0.86
CA ASP A 50 -3.08 0.59 1.10
C ASP A 50 -2.12 1.00 2.23
N ILE A 51 -1.95 0.13 3.23
CA ILE A 51 -1.20 0.42 4.47
C ILE A 51 -0.19 -0.69 4.71
N ASP A 52 1.07 -0.32 4.96
CA ASP A 52 2.09 -1.21 5.53
C ASP A 52 2.34 -0.86 7.00
N ILE A 53 2.24 -1.86 7.89
CA ILE A 53 2.79 -1.83 9.24
C ILE A 53 4.15 -2.53 9.19
N ILE A 54 5.18 -1.88 9.70
CA ILE A 54 6.57 -2.30 9.57
C ILE A 54 7.16 -2.53 10.95
N TYR A 55 7.76 -3.71 11.17
CA TYR A 55 8.47 -4.03 12.40
C TYR A 55 9.95 -4.35 12.14
N GLU A 56 10.79 -4.10 13.14
CA GLU A 56 12.22 -4.39 13.10
C GLU A 56 12.52 -5.79 13.64
N ASN A 57 11.93 -6.13 14.78
CA ASN A 57 12.20 -7.35 15.50
C ASN A 57 11.06 -8.36 15.31
N GLU A 58 11.38 -9.59 14.99
CA GLU A 58 10.41 -10.69 14.82
C GLU A 58 9.51 -10.90 16.05
N SER A 59 10.01 -10.57 17.25
CA SER A 59 9.22 -10.60 18.49
C SER A 59 8.01 -9.65 18.48
N GLU A 60 8.03 -8.60 17.67
CA GLU A 60 6.95 -7.63 17.58
C GLU A 60 5.78 -8.15 16.74
N PHE A 61 6.02 -9.05 15.77
CA PHE A 61 4.96 -9.58 14.92
C PHE A 61 3.79 -10.19 15.70
N GLY A 62 4.10 -11.01 16.72
CA GLY A 62 3.06 -11.62 17.57
C GLY A 62 2.22 -10.59 18.33
N LYS A 63 2.85 -9.53 18.81
CA LYS A 63 2.18 -8.43 19.52
C LYS A 63 1.31 -7.61 18.55
N ILE A 64 1.84 -7.27 17.36
CA ILE A 64 1.10 -6.58 16.30
C ILE A 64 -0.12 -7.39 15.88
N LYS A 65 0.05 -8.69 15.61
CA LYS A 65 -1.05 -9.60 15.27
C LYS A 65 -2.14 -9.59 16.34
N SER A 66 -1.75 -9.73 17.61
CA SER A 66 -2.70 -9.72 18.72
C SER A 66 -3.41 -8.37 18.88
N GLY A 67 -2.71 -7.27 18.70
CA GLY A 67 -3.26 -5.92 18.76
C GLY A 67 -4.28 -5.66 17.63
N LEU A 68 -3.96 -6.06 16.41
CA LEU A 68 -4.86 -5.95 15.26
C LEU A 68 -6.13 -6.79 15.43
N ILE A 69 -5.99 -8.01 15.96
CA ILE A 69 -7.15 -8.88 16.25
C ILE A 69 -8.09 -8.20 17.27
N LYS A 70 -7.56 -7.57 18.31
CA LYS A 70 -8.37 -6.86 19.34
C LYS A 70 -9.22 -5.74 18.75
N ILE A 71 -8.76 -5.10 17.68
CA ILE A 71 -9.51 -4.03 16.98
C ILE A 71 -10.29 -4.53 15.77
N GLY A 72 -10.47 -5.86 15.64
CA GLY A 72 -11.39 -6.49 14.69
C GLY A 72 -10.80 -6.86 13.33
N TYR A 73 -9.48 -6.90 13.19
CA TYR A 73 -8.86 -7.57 12.04
C TYR A 73 -8.76 -9.07 12.27
N TYR A 74 -8.69 -9.83 11.18
CA TYR A 74 -8.26 -11.23 11.21
C TYR A 74 -7.04 -11.44 10.34
N TYR A 75 -6.21 -12.37 10.75
CA TYR A 75 -5.00 -12.76 10.02
C TYR A 75 -5.36 -13.62 8.80
N ASN A 76 -4.90 -13.23 7.63
CA ASN A 76 -5.23 -13.90 6.36
C ASN A 76 -4.00 -14.50 5.65
N GLY A 77 -2.93 -14.79 6.40
CA GLY A 77 -1.70 -15.35 5.85
C GLY A 77 -0.94 -14.37 4.95
N ASN A 78 0.12 -14.86 4.30
CA ASN A 78 0.96 -14.06 3.40
C ASN A 78 0.45 -14.01 1.96
N GLN A 79 -0.56 -14.80 1.62
CA GLN A 79 -1.15 -14.91 0.29
C GLN A 79 -0.13 -15.15 -0.84
N GLY A 80 0.89 -15.98 -0.58
CA GLY A 80 1.93 -16.32 -1.53
C GLY A 80 3.05 -15.29 -1.69
N VAL A 81 3.03 -14.19 -0.91
CA VAL A 81 4.08 -13.18 -0.92
C VAL A 81 4.91 -13.28 0.36
N GLU A 82 6.17 -13.68 0.20
CA GLU A 82 7.09 -13.85 1.32
C GLU A 82 7.25 -12.55 2.14
N LYS A 83 7.24 -12.68 3.47
CA LYS A 83 7.41 -11.55 4.41
C LYS A 83 6.44 -10.38 4.19
N ARG A 84 5.20 -10.70 3.79
CA ARG A 84 4.09 -9.75 3.72
C ARG A 84 2.82 -10.41 4.21
N ASP A 85 2.51 -10.22 5.46
CA ASP A 85 1.30 -10.76 6.08
C ASP A 85 0.10 -9.85 5.85
N VAL A 86 -1.05 -10.44 5.53
CA VAL A 86 -2.27 -9.74 5.18
C VAL A 86 -3.25 -9.81 6.35
N PHE A 87 -3.81 -8.66 6.70
CA PHE A 87 -4.89 -8.56 7.68
C PHE A 87 -6.13 -7.99 7.01
N LYS A 88 -7.29 -8.55 7.33
CA LYS A 88 -8.58 -8.15 6.75
C LYS A 88 -9.61 -7.91 7.83
N ARG A 89 -10.65 -7.16 7.49
CA ARG A 89 -11.83 -6.98 8.34
C ARG A 89 -12.92 -7.96 7.95
N ASN A 90 -13.67 -8.43 8.95
CA ASN A 90 -14.77 -9.39 8.74
C ASN A 90 -16.04 -8.76 8.16
N GLY A 91 -16.15 -7.43 8.16
CA GLY A 91 -17.36 -6.72 7.72
C GLY A 91 -18.60 -6.97 8.57
N ILE A 92 -18.46 -7.59 9.74
CA ILE A 92 -19.58 -8.02 10.60
C ILE A 92 -20.10 -6.84 11.44
N SER A 93 -19.31 -5.82 11.66
CA SER A 93 -19.69 -4.64 12.43
C SER A 93 -19.33 -3.39 11.64
N ILE A 94 -20.32 -2.82 10.95
CA ILE A 94 -20.17 -1.53 10.26
C ILE A 94 -20.26 -0.41 11.32
N THR A 95 -19.33 -0.41 12.25
CA THR A 95 -19.25 0.62 13.28
C THR A 95 -17.83 1.14 13.36
N GLY A 96 -17.66 2.41 13.01
CA GLY A 96 -16.40 3.12 13.14
C GLY A 96 -15.59 3.23 11.84
N THR A 97 -14.50 3.95 11.95
CA THR A 97 -13.60 4.35 10.85
C THR A 97 -13.03 3.15 10.08
N LEU A 98 -12.62 2.10 10.80
CA LEU A 98 -12.00 0.91 10.19
C LEU A 98 -12.93 0.14 9.23
N ASP A 99 -14.24 0.23 9.42
CA ASP A 99 -15.22 -0.46 8.56
C ASP A 99 -15.82 0.47 7.49
N SER A 100 -15.75 1.79 7.69
CA SER A 100 -16.28 2.78 6.75
C SER A 100 -15.30 3.13 5.62
N ILE A 101 -13.98 2.98 5.84
CA ILE A 101 -12.95 3.27 4.86
C ILE A 101 -12.38 1.97 4.28
N ILE A 102 -12.58 1.76 2.98
CA ILE A 102 -12.04 0.56 2.29
C ILE A 102 -10.52 0.63 2.27
N HIS A 103 -9.87 -0.39 2.82
CA HIS A 103 -8.42 -0.44 2.89
C HIS A 103 -7.86 -1.86 2.84
N HIS A 104 -6.57 -1.97 2.47
CA HIS A 104 -5.76 -3.17 2.60
C HIS A 104 -4.71 -2.92 3.67
N LEU A 105 -4.50 -3.89 4.56
CA LEU A 105 -3.53 -3.82 5.63
C LEU A 105 -2.53 -4.96 5.51
N TYR A 106 -1.27 -4.60 5.42
CA TYR A 106 -0.14 -5.52 5.38
C TYR A 106 0.75 -5.30 6.59
N VAL A 107 1.40 -6.37 7.04
CA VAL A 107 2.42 -6.34 8.10
C VAL A 107 3.69 -6.96 7.55
N CYS A 108 4.77 -6.22 7.56
CA CYS A 108 6.03 -6.59 6.94
C CYS A 108 7.21 -6.35 7.89
N PRO A 109 8.21 -7.26 7.97
CA PRO A 109 9.48 -6.91 8.55
C PRO A 109 10.21 -5.88 7.68
N ARG A 110 11.07 -5.06 8.29
CA ARG A 110 11.83 -4.01 7.59
C ARG A 110 12.62 -4.53 6.38
N ASN A 111 13.08 -5.77 6.42
CA ASN A 111 13.85 -6.41 5.35
C ASN A 111 12.98 -7.13 4.29
N SER A 112 11.68 -6.86 4.25
CA SER A 112 10.76 -7.43 3.26
C SER A 112 10.99 -6.85 1.86
N LYS A 113 11.12 -7.70 0.85
CA LYS A 113 11.17 -7.28 -0.56
C LYS A 113 9.86 -6.65 -1.03
N ALA A 114 8.74 -7.11 -0.49
CA ALA A 114 7.44 -6.52 -0.80
C ALA A 114 7.35 -5.08 -0.27
N LEU A 115 7.78 -4.84 0.97
CA LEU A 115 7.87 -3.50 1.54
C LEU A 115 8.80 -2.60 0.71
N GLU A 116 10.01 -3.07 0.38
CA GLU A 116 10.94 -2.34 -0.46
C GLU A 116 10.29 -1.93 -1.79
N ARG A 117 9.60 -2.86 -2.45
CA ARG A 117 8.86 -2.60 -3.69
C ARG A 117 7.77 -1.53 -3.52
N HIS A 118 7.00 -1.59 -2.46
CA HIS A 118 5.96 -0.61 -2.16
C HIS A 118 6.54 0.80 -1.97
N ILE A 119 7.59 0.93 -1.17
CA ILE A 119 8.21 2.21 -0.85
C ILE A 119 8.92 2.81 -2.06
N LEU A 120 9.74 2.04 -2.79
CA LEU A 120 10.49 2.52 -3.94
C LEU A 120 9.57 2.97 -5.08
N SER A 121 8.57 2.15 -5.44
CA SER A 121 7.62 2.51 -6.49
C SER A 121 6.81 3.77 -6.13
N ARG A 122 6.32 3.86 -4.89
CA ARG A 122 5.63 5.06 -4.40
C ARG A 122 6.51 6.30 -4.50
N ASN A 123 7.73 6.23 -3.98
CA ASN A 123 8.63 7.36 -3.94
C ASN A 123 9.02 7.81 -5.35
N PHE A 124 9.29 6.88 -6.26
CA PHE A 124 9.58 7.21 -7.65
C PHE A 124 8.40 7.93 -8.32
N LEU A 125 7.19 7.41 -8.19
CA LEU A 125 5.99 8.01 -8.78
C LEU A 125 5.64 9.38 -8.16
N ARG A 126 5.98 9.62 -6.90
CA ARG A 126 5.84 10.94 -6.26
C ARG A 126 6.81 11.97 -6.82
N ASN A 127 8.00 11.56 -7.20
CA ASN A 127 9.09 12.43 -7.61
C ASN A 127 9.23 12.58 -9.14
N ASN A 128 8.45 11.81 -9.94
CA ASN A 128 8.57 11.78 -11.38
C ASN A 128 7.20 11.88 -12.06
N ASP A 129 6.82 13.07 -12.48
CA ASP A 129 5.52 13.35 -13.10
C ASP A 129 5.25 12.50 -14.35
N TRP A 130 6.26 12.32 -15.20
CA TRP A 130 6.15 11.51 -16.40
C TRP A 130 5.72 10.06 -16.08
N ALA A 131 6.35 9.45 -15.08
CA ALA A 131 6.04 8.07 -14.68
C ALA A 131 4.66 7.96 -14.02
N ARG A 132 4.28 8.99 -13.25
CA ARG A 132 2.94 9.07 -12.64
C ARG A 132 1.86 9.15 -13.72
N LEU A 133 2.05 9.97 -14.74
CA LEU A 133 1.10 10.13 -15.85
C LEU A 133 1.00 8.85 -16.68
N GLU A 134 2.12 8.26 -17.08
CA GLU A 134 2.16 6.99 -17.81
C GLU A 134 1.45 5.88 -17.02
N TYR A 135 1.75 5.76 -15.73
CA TYR A 135 1.07 4.79 -14.86
C TYR A 135 -0.44 5.06 -14.74
N GLN A 136 -0.85 6.31 -14.76
CA GLN A 136 -2.27 6.68 -14.74
C GLN A 136 -2.98 6.27 -16.04
N GLU A 137 -2.39 6.53 -17.20
CA GLU A 137 -2.91 6.11 -18.51
C GLU A 137 -3.08 4.59 -18.56
N MET A 138 -2.05 3.83 -18.21
CA MET A 138 -2.11 2.37 -18.11
C MET A 138 -3.31 1.91 -17.26
N LYS A 139 -3.55 2.56 -16.11
CA LYS A 139 -4.69 2.19 -15.25
C LYS A 139 -6.05 2.45 -15.90
N TYR A 140 -6.20 3.52 -16.65
CA TYR A 140 -7.43 3.82 -17.37
C TYR A 140 -7.68 2.82 -18.48
N GLU A 141 -6.67 2.53 -19.29
CA GLU A 141 -6.76 1.50 -20.34
C GLU A 141 -7.16 0.13 -19.79
N LEU A 142 -6.52 -0.29 -18.69
CA LEU A 142 -6.83 -1.57 -18.05
C LEU A 142 -8.24 -1.59 -17.44
N ALA A 143 -8.72 -0.46 -16.91
CA ALA A 143 -10.09 -0.36 -16.40
C ALA A 143 -11.12 -0.45 -17.51
N GLU A 144 -10.84 0.13 -18.67
CA GLU A 144 -11.67 0.02 -19.89
C GLU A 144 -11.65 -1.41 -20.42
N LYS A 145 -10.49 -2.02 -20.64
CA LYS A 145 -10.32 -3.43 -21.05
C LYS A 145 -11.04 -4.41 -20.12
N ALA A 146 -11.08 -4.09 -18.82
CA ALA A 146 -11.80 -4.87 -17.82
C ALA A 146 -13.32 -4.59 -17.80
N ASN A 147 -13.87 -3.74 -18.66
CA ASN A 147 -15.26 -3.29 -18.59
C ASN A 147 -15.68 -2.84 -17.17
N GLN A 148 -14.80 -2.14 -16.46
CA GLN A 148 -14.98 -1.69 -15.08
C GLN A 148 -15.17 -2.85 -14.06
N ASN A 149 -14.88 -4.09 -14.42
CA ASN A 149 -14.92 -5.23 -13.52
C ASN A 149 -13.70 -5.22 -12.59
N LYS A 150 -13.94 -5.20 -11.28
CA LYS A 150 -12.89 -5.08 -10.26
C LYS A 150 -11.90 -6.26 -10.26
N LYS A 151 -12.40 -7.49 -10.46
CA LYS A 151 -11.57 -8.70 -10.43
C LYS A 151 -10.69 -8.77 -11.67
N LEU A 152 -11.31 -8.64 -12.86
CA LEU A 152 -10.57 -8.64 -14.12
C LEU A 152 -9.53 -7.51 -14.19
N TYR A 153 -9.87 -6.31 -13.69
CA TYR A 153 -8.91 -5.22 -13.60
C TYR A 153 -7.70 -5.58 -12.71
N ALA A 154 -7.91 -6.25 -11.58
CA ALA A 154 -6.80 -6.64 -10.71
C ALA A 154 -5.87 -7.65 -11.39
N GLU A 155 -6.43 -8.63 -12.09
CA GLU A 155 -5.70 -9.64 -12.88
C GLU A 155 -4.90 -8.97 -14.03
N LEU A 156 -5.55 -8.12 -14.83
CA LEU A 156 -4.89 -7.40 -15.92
C LEU A 156 -3.79 -6.46 -15.41
N LYS A 157 -4.02 -5.78 -14.27
CA LYS A 157 -3.02 -4.91 -13.66
C LYS A 157 -1.80 -5.70 -13.22
N GLU A 158 -1.98 -6.85 -12.61
CA GLU A 158 -0.86 -7.71 -12.18
C GLU A 158 -0.01 -8.14 -13.37
N LEU A 159 -0.63 -8.52 -14.49
CA LEU A 159 0.06 -8.98 -15.68
C LEU A 159 0.79 -7.85 -16.44
N ASN A 160 0.22 -6.66 -16.52
CA ASN A 160 0.69 -5.62 -17.44
C ASN A 160 1.51 -4.51 -16.77
N VAL A 161 1.41 -4.35 -15.45
CA VAL A 161 2.04 -3.23 -14.73
C VAL A 161 3.35 -3.63 -14.07
N ASN A 162 3.60 -4.91 -13.88
CA ASN A 162 4.80 -5.37 -13.17
C ASN A 162 6.09 -4.91 -13.83
N GLU A 163 6.22 -5.04 -15.14
CA GLU A 163 7.42 -4.62 -15.89
C GLU A 163 7.67 -3.11 -15.74
N PHE A 164 6.62 -2.31 -15.85
CA PHE A 164 6.73 -0.87 -15.64
C PHE A 164 7.19 -0.55 -14.22
N ILE A 165 6.56 -1.15 -13.21
CA ILE A 165 6.93 -0.95 -11.79
C ILE A 165 8.37 -1.41 -11.54
N ASP A 166 8.80 -2.53 -12.10
CA ASP A 166 10.18 -3.02 -11.96
C ASP A 166 11.17 -2.04 -12.58
N SER A 167 10.87 -1.50 -13.76
CA SER A 167 11.71 -0.51 -14.43
C SER A 167 11.90 0.78 -13.61
N ILE A 168 10.85 1.28 -12.98
CA ILE A 168 10.93 2.50 -12.16
C ILE A 168 11.64 2.24 -10.82
N ILE A 169 11.49 1.06 -10.24
CA ILE A 169 12.23 0.66 -9.03
C ILE A 169 13.73 0.62 -9.30
N GLU A 170 14.16 0.03 -10.42
CA GLU A 170 15.56 0.02 -10.82
C GLU A 170 16.13 1.45 -11.00
N LYS A 171 15.37 2.35 -11.59
CA LYS A 171 15.75 3.77 -11.71
C LYS A 171 15.88 4.44 -10.33
N GLU A 172 14.95 4.19 -9.41
CA GLU A 172 14.99 4.75 -8.06
C GLU A 172 16.20 4.24 -7.26
N LYS A 173 16.52 2.94 -7.35
CA LYS A 173 17.71 2.34 -6.71
C LYS A 173 19.01 3.01 -7.19
N ARG A 174 19.16 3.22 -8.50
CA ARG A 174 20.36 3.90 -9.08
C ARG A 174 20.48 5.33 -8.57
N THR A 175 19.39 6.09 -8.53
CA THR A 175 19.36 7.48 -8.04
C THR A 175 19.74 7.56 -6.55
N THR A 176 19.26 6.63 -5.74
CA THR A 176 19.55 6.58 -4.31
C THR A 176 21.01 6.22 -4.03
N THR A 177 21.59 5.30 -4.81
CA THR A 177 23.01 4.90 -4.70
C THR A 177 23.92 6.08 -5.08
N SER A 178 23.64 6.77 -6.19
CA SER A 178 24.42 7.92 -6.65
C SER A 178 24.45 9.08 -5.63
N LYS A 179 23.33 9.33 -4.93
CA LYS A 179 23.26 10.36 -3.89
C LYS A 179 24.05 9.99 -2.62
N LYS A 180 24.24 8.71 -2.32
CA LYS A 180 25.09 8.27 -1.19
C LYS A 180 26.57 8.41 -1.49
N THR A 181 27.00 8.13 -2.72
CA THR A 181 28.43 8.25 -3.13
C THR A 181 28.88 9.71 -3.30
N SER A 182 27.99 10.65 -3.53
CA SER A 182 28.33 12.08 -3.66
C SER A 182 28.41 12.84 -2.32
N LYS A 183 28.13 12.19 -1.19
CA LYS A 183 28.19 12.77 0.17
C LYS A 183 29.36 12.23 1.02
N THR A 184 30.20 11.40 0.43
CA THR A 184 31.47 10.92 1.00
C THR A 184 32.63 11.64 0.35
#